data_ba97f04c56ab1204bfa42d7085ae4e67
#
_entry.id   ba97f04c56ab1204bfa42d7085ae4e67
#
_cell.length_a   1.000
_cell.length_b   1.000
_cell.length_c   1.000
_cell.angle_alpha   90.00
_cell.angle_beta   90.00
_cell.angle_gamma   90.00
#
_symmetry.space_group_name_H-M   'P 1'
#
loop_
_entity.id
_entity.type
_entity.pdbx_description
1 polymer ?
#
loop_
_entity_poly.entity_id
_entity_poly.type
_entity_poly.pdbx_seq_one_letter_code
_entity_poly.pdbx_strand_id
1 'polypeptide(L)'
;MPPPAPRITIHDLTMAYGSFVIQHDLTFSIAPGEIFIIMGGSGCGKSTLLRHLIGLMRPATGDILYDGASFWAATPADRERMLRRFGVLYQSGALWSSMTLAENIALPLGEYTDLSPREIREVVALKLALVGLAGFEDFYPAEISGGMRKRAGLARAMALDPDILFFDEPSAGLDPLSSRRLDDLILEIRDSLGATVVVVTHELASIFTIGDSGVFLDPETKTMLAVGDPKTLRDTSPEPKIRSFLRRGEAETTTAA
;
A
#
# COMPACT_ATOMS: atom_id res chain seq x y z
N MET A 1 0.93 26.89 -11.64
CA MET A 1 -0.18 26.53 -10.73
C MET A 1 0.42 26.11 -9.40
N PRO A 2 -0.18 26.44 -8.26
CA PRO A 2 0.26 25.86 -7.00
C PRO A 2 0.15 24.33 -7.08
N PRO A 3 1.01 23.58 -6.37
CA PRO A 3 0.88 22.12 -6.33
C PRO A 3 -0.50 21.74 -5.77
N PRO A 4 -1.09 20.62 -6.22
CA PRO A 4 -2.36 20.14 -5.68
C PRO A 4 -2.23 19.91 -4.17
N ALA A 5 -3.34 20.10 -3.45
CA ALA A 5 -3.37 19.80 -2.02
C ALA A 5 -3.04 18.32 -1.80
N PRO A 6 -2.26 17.97 -0.75
CA PRO A 6 -1.91 16.59 -0.46
C PRO A 6 -3.14 15.71 -0.22
N ARG A 7 -3.08 14.45 -0.72
CA ARG A 7 -4.08 13.43 -0.43
C ARG A 7 -3.99 12.96 1.02
N ILE A 8 -2.74 12.73 1.49
CA ILE A 8 -2.47 12.31 2.86
C ILE A 8 -1.39 13.25 3.42
N THR A 9 -1.59 13.72 4.64
CA THR A 9 -0.58 14.48 5.39
C THR A 9 -0.34 13.80 6.72
N ILE A 10 0.91 13.52 7.03
CA ILE A 10 1.39 13.03 8.31
C ILE A 10 2.07 14.19 9.00
N HIS A 11 1.66 14.48 10.23
CA HIS A 11 2.15 15.65 10.98
C HIS A 11 2.61 15.24 12.38
N ASP A 12 3.91 15.37 12.65
CA ASP A 12 4.58 15.07 13.93
C ASP A 12 4.17 13.75 14.57
N LEU A 13 4.00 12.71 13.70
CA LEU A 13 3.48 11.41 14.11
C LEU A 13 4.49 10.65 14.95
N THR A 14 4.09 10.22 16.15
CA THR A 14 4.81 9.27 16.98
C THR A 14 4.05 7.97 17.09
N MET A 15 4.72 6.88 16.71
CA MET A 15 4.21 5.51 16.78
C MET A 15 4.83 4.78 17.97
N ALA A 16 3.98 4.24 18.86
CA ALA A 16 4.45 3.53 20.04
C ALA A 16 3.54 2.37 20.44
N TYR A 17 4.10 1.36 21.08
CA TYR A 17 3.37 0.32 21.85
C TYR A 17 3.61 0.55 23.34
N GLY A 18 2.64 1.15 24.03
CA GLY A 18 2.82 1.58 25.41
C GLY A 18 3.95 2.63 25.51
N SER A 19 4.97 2.35 26.31
CA SER A 19 6.15 3.21 26.45
C SER A 19 7.23 2.99 25.39
N PHE A 20 7.10 1.95 24.56
CA PHE A 20 8.09 1.63 23.54
C PHE A 20 7.82 2.41 22.24
N VAL A 21 8.63 3.47 22.01
CA VAL A 21 8.58 4.26 20.77
C VAL A 21 9.23 3.50 19.63
N ILE A 22 8.49 3.35 18.52
CA ILE A 22 8.96 2.72 17.28
C ILE A 22 9.55 3.77 16.34
N GLN A 23 8.79 4.84 16.09
CA GLN A 23 9.21 5.99 15.30
C GLN A 23 8.60 7.26 15.93
N HIS A 24 9.27 8.40 15.77
CA HIS A 24 8.81 9.70 16.23
C HIS A 24 9.10 10.80 15.20
N ASP A 25 8.43 11.93 15.34
CA ASP A 25 8.61 13.14 14.53
C ASP A 25 8.47 12.89 13.01
N LEU A 26 7.57 11.98 12.62
CA LEU A 26 7.31 11.73 11.21
C LEU A 26 6.43 12.84 10.65
N THR A 27 6.95 13.59 9.68
CA THR A 27 6.23 14.67 8.99
C THR A 27 6.51 14.62 7.50
N PHE A 28 5.51 14.24 6.71
CA PHE A 28 5.56 14.20 5.26
C PHE A 28 4.16 14.21 4.65
N SER A 29 4.08 14.37 3.34
CA SER A 29 2.80 14.36 2.63
C SER A 29 2.88 13.51 1.36
N ILE A 30 1.74 13.02 0.91
CA ILE A 30 1.55 12.17 -0.27
C ILE A 30 0.59 12.90 -1.21
N ALA A 31 1.01 13.09 -2.48
CA ALA A 31 0.20 13.78 -3.48
C ALA A 31 -0.93 12.89 -4.03
N PRO A 32 -2.02 13.47 -4.56
CA PRO A 32 -3.04 12.71 -5.26
C PRO A 32 -2.48 11.99 -6.49
N GLY A 33 -2.86 10.71 -6.69
CA GLY A 33 -2.41 9.92 -7.84
C GLY A 33 -0.97 9.44 -7.80
N GLU A 34 -0.25 9.67 -6.70
CA GLU A 34 1.13 9.27 -6.49
C GLU A 34 1.23 7.83 -6.00
N ILE A 35 2.27 7.11 -6.43
CA ILE A 35 2.70 5.86 -5.79
C ILE A 35 3.81 6.20 -4.80
N PHE A 36 3.47 6.20 -3.52
CA PHE A 36 4.36 6.53 -2.41
C PHE A 36 4.91 5.28 -1.72
N ILE A 37 6.24 5.18 -1.61
CA ILE A 37 6.91 4.02 -1.04
C ILE A 37 7.30 4.27 0.42
N ILE A 38 6.91 3.38 1.32
CA ILE A 38 7.44 3.33 2.69
C ILE A 38 8.57 2.30 2.69
N MET A 39 9.82 2.79 2.79
CA MET A 39 11.03 1.97 2.70
C MET A 39 11.89 2.07 3.97
N GLY A 40 12.82 1.15 4.12
CA GLY A 40 13.75 1.09 5.26
C GLY A 40 14.10 -0.34 5.66
N GLY A 41 15.04 -0.49 6.57
CA GLY A 41 15.52 -1.78 7.06
C GLY A 41 14.44 -2.62 7.75
N SER A 42 14.75 -3.90 8.01
CA SER A 42 13.85 -4.76 8.78
C SER A 42 13.63 -4.18 10.19
N GLY A 43 12.41 -4.25 10.68
CA GLY A 43 12.06 -3.78 12.02
C GLY A 43 11.95 -2.25 12.18
N CYS A 44 12.16 -1.42 11.15
CA CYS A 44 12.08 0.03 11.27
C CYS A 44 10.63 0.58 11.43
N GLY A 45 9.60 -0.28 11.44
CA GLY A 45 8.22 0.16 11.70
C GLY A 45 7.35 0.41 10.46
N LYS A 46 7.74 -0.03 9.25
CA LYS A 46 6.96 0.16 8.00
C LYS A 46 5.51 -0.32 8.11
N SER A 47 5.31 -1.59 8.48
CA SER A 47 3.95 -2.14 8.64
C SER A 47 3.21 -1.51 9.82
N THR A 48 3.94 -0.99 10.83
CA THR A 48 3.32 -0.21 11.92
C THR A 48 2.82 1.13 11.41
N LEU A 49 3.62 1.85 10.59
CA LEU A 49 3.17 3.08 9.95
C LEU A 49 1.94 2.82 9.07
N LEU A 50 1.96 1.75 8.28
CA LEU A 50 0.81 1.37 7.47
C LEU A 50 -0.45 1.15 8.33
N ARG A 51 -0.34 0.47 9.48
CA ARG A 51 -1.48 0.27 10.41
C ARG A 51 -2.03 1.59 10.96
N HIS A 52 -1.19 2.59 11.19
CA HIS A 52 -1.65 3.93 11.55
C HIS A 52 -2.37 4.60 10.38
N LEU A 53 -1.82 4.50 9.16
CA LEU A 53 -2.42 5.07 7.96
C LEU A 53 -3.79 4.46 7.62
N ILE A 54 -3.99 3.17 7.79
CA ILE A 54 -5.29 2.53 7.55
C ILE A 54 -6.25 2.59 8.75
N GLY A 55 -5.90 3.36 9.79
CA GLY A 55 -6.77 3.58 10.93
C GLY A 55 -6.88 2.43 11.93
N LEU A 56 -6.03 1.39 11.85
CA LEU A 56 -6.02 0.26 12.78
C LEU A 56 -5.33 0.57 14.11
N MET A 57 -4.46 1.59 14.13
CA MET A 57 -3.74 2.01 15.33
C MET A 57 -3.77 3.52 15.45
N ARG A 58 -4.12 4.00 16.66
CA ARG A 58 -4.04 5.42 16.97
C ARG A 58 -2.58 5.78 17.29
N PRO A 59 -2.03 6.89 16.76
CA PRO A 59 -0.69 7.36 17.12
C PRO A 59 -0.63 7.79 18.60
N ALA A 60 0.57 7.73 19.17
CA ALA A 60 0.82 8.24 20.51
C ALA A 60 0.71 9.77 20.54
N THR A 61 1.26 10.44 19.54
CA THR A 61 1.12 11.88 19.28
C THR A 61 1.09 12.14 17.77
N GLY A 62 0.74 13.38 17.40
CA GLY A 62 0.64 13.78 16.00
C GLY A 62 -0.69 13.42 15.36
N ASP A 63 -0.79 13.64 14.06
CA ASP A 63 -2.04 13.45 13.33
C ASP A 63 -1.82 12.93 11.90
N ILE A 64 -2.87 12.32 11.35
CA ILE A 64 -2.95 11.88 9.96
C ILE A 64 -4.18 12.54 9.35
N LEU A 65 -3.97 13.30 8.29
CA LEU A 65 -5.04 14.02 7.60
C LEU A 65 -5.24 13.41 6.21
N TYR A 66 -6.51 13.22 5.82
CA TYR A 66 -6.93 12.82 4.48
C TYR A 66 -7.69 13.99 3.85
N ASP A 67 -7.19 14.50 2.72
CA ASP A 67 -7.70 15.72 2.07
C ASP A 67 -7.86 16.89 3.06
N GLY A 68 -6.92 17.03 3.99
CA GLY A 68 -6.92 18.07 5.03
C GLY A 68 -7.80 17.79 6.25
N ALA A 69 -8.58 16.70 6.27
CA ALA A 69 -9.41 16.32 7.41
C ALA A 69 -8.68 15.32 8.33
N SER A 70 -8.59 15.66 9.63
CA SER A 70 -7.98 14.79 10.65
C SER A 70 -8.80 13.51 10.84
N PHE A 71 -8.14 12.35 10.68
CA PHE A 71 -8.77 11.05 10.87
C PHE A 71 -9.17 10.81 12.33
N TRP A 72 -8.28 11.16 13.27
CA TRP A 72 -8.49 10.84 14.68
C TRP A 72 -9.35 11.87 15.43
N ALA A 73 -9.45 13.11 14.92
CA ALA A 73 -10.38 14.12 15.44
C ALA A 73 -11.79 14.00 14.83
N ALA A 74 -11.94 13.27 13.71
CA ALA A 74 -13.22 13.06 13.04
C ALA A 74 -14.21 12.26 13.90
N THR A 75 -15.51 12.47 13.66
CA THR A 75 -16.57 11.65 14.27
C THR A 75 -16.48 10.21 13.80
N PRO A 76 -17.05 9.22 14.52
CA PRO A 76 -17.09 7.84 14.05
C PRO A 76 -17.70 7.68 12.66
N ALA A 77 -18.76 8.42 12.33
CA ALA A 77 -19.40 8.38 11.03
C ALA A 77 -18.51 8.95 9.91
N ASP A 78 -17.76 10.03 10.21
CA ASP A 78 -16.81 10.62 9.26
C ASP A 78 -15.63 9.69 9.02
N ARG A 79 -15.10 9.06 10.08
CA ARG A 79 -14.03 8.05 9.93
C ARG A 79 -14.47 6.87 9.08
N GLU A 80 -15.69 6.37 9.29
CA GLU A 80 -16.25 5.29 8.46
C GLU A 80 -16.31 5.71 6.98
N ARG A 81 -16.75 6.94 6.69
CA ARG A 81 -16.73 7.47 5.31
C ARG A 81 -15.33 7.55 4.73
N MET A 82 -14.33 7.93 5.52
CA MET A 82 -12.92 7.92 5.08
C MET A 82 -12.44 6.49 4.80
N LEU A 83 -12.74 5.53 5.68
CA LEU A 83 -12.33 4.13 5.53
C LEU A 83 -12.93 3.45 4.30
N ARG A 84 -14.13 3.80 3.88
CA ARG A 84 -14.75 3.29 2.64
C ARG A 84 -13.99 3.70 1.37
N ARG A 85 -13.16 4.75 1.45
CA ARG A 85 -12.29 5.22 0.37
C ARG A 85 -10.94 4.51 0.35
N PHE A 86 -10.69 3.57 1.26
CA PHE A 86 -9.44 2.83 1.38
C PHE A 86 -9.60 1.41 0.85
N GLY A 87 -8.65 0.99 0.02
CA GLY A 87 -8.46 -0.41 -0.34
C GLY A 87 -7.15 -0.93 0.27
N VAL A 88 -7.16 -2.12 0.87
CA VAL A 88 -5.99 -2.67 1.54
C VAL A 88 -5.64 -4.04 1.01
N LEU A 89 -4.40 -4.21 0.53
CA LEU A 89 -3.81 -5.49 0.19
C LEU A 89 -2.73 -5.84 1.22
N TYR A 90 -2.99 -6.86 2.02
CA TYR A 90 -2.02 -7.42 2.96
C TYR A 90 -1.07 -8.41 2.27
N GLN A 91 0.08 -8.66 2.87
CA GLN A 91 1.17 -9.48 2.37
C GLN A 91 0.74 -10.86 1.82
N SER A 92 -0.22 -11.53 2.48
CA SER A 92 -0.75 -12.84 2.07
C SER A 92 -2.04 -12.75 1.23
N GLY A 93 -2.48 -11.55 0.84
CA GLY A 93 -3.78 -11.30 0.21
C GLY A 93 -4.95 -11.25 1.21
N ALA A 94 -4.81 -11.86 2.38
CA ALA A 94 -5.79 -11.92 3.49
C ALA A 94 -7.22 -12.31 3.04
N LEU A 95 -7.35 -13.20 2.05
CA LEU A 95 -8.64 -13.73 1.61
C LEU A 95 -9.23 -14.67 2.67
N TRP A 96 -10.54 -14.64 2.82
CA TRP A 96 -11.27 -15.61 3.63
C TRP A 96 -11.20 -16.98 2.96
N SER A 97 -10.56 -17.95 3.63
CA SER A 97 -10.29 -19.28 3.09
C SER A 97 -11.56 -20.14 2.87
N SER A 98 -12.63 -19.81 3.57
CA SER A 98 -13.94 -20.47 3.48
C SER A 98 -14.86 -19.85 2.41
N MET A 99 -14.41 -18.82 1.71
CA MET A 99 -15.15 -18.12 0.66
C MET A 99 -14.45 -18.31 -0.68
N THR A 100 -15.21 -18.39 -1.77
CA THR A 100 -14.70 -18.35 -3.13
C THR A 100 -14.07 -16.98 -3.42
N LEU A 101 -13.38 -16.83 -4.56
CA LEU A 101 -12.85 -15.51 -4.96
C LEU A 101 -13.98 -14.52 -5.19
N ALA A 102 -15.08 -14.96 -5.82
CA ALA A 102 -16.25 -14.11 -6.01
C ALA A 102 -16.84 -13.63 -4.67
N GLU A 103 -17.03 -14.52 -3.71
CA GLU A 103 -17.56 -14.18 -2.39
C GLU A 103 -16.64 -13.22 -1.62
N ASN A 104 -15.31 -13.41 -1.72
CA ASN A 104 -14.34 -12.49 -1.12
C ASN A 104 -14.46 -11.06 -1.64
N ILE A 105 -14.68 -10.90 -2.95
CA ILE A 105 -14.80 -9.60 -3.60
C ILE A 105 -16.21 -9.01 -3.41
N ALA A 106 -17.25 -9.87 -3.38
CA ALA A 106 -18.62 -9.46 -3.14
C ALA A 106 -18.86 -8.93 -1.73
N LEU A 107 -18.09 -9.40 -0.74
CA LEU A 107 -18.29 -9.07 0.68
C LEU A 107 -18.34 -7.55 0.94
N PRO A 108 -17.33 -6.72 0.57
CA PRO A 108 -17.41 -5.28 0.76
C PRO A 108 -18.52 -4.61 -0.07
N LEU A 109 -18.86 -5.15 -1.24
CA LEU A 109 -19.95 -4.60 -2.05
C LEU A 109 -21.31 -4.81 -1.37
N GLY A 110 -21.56 -6.00 -0.83
CA GLY A 110 -22.80 -6.29 -0.10
C GLY A 110 -22.96 -5.53 1.20
N GLU A 111 -21.85 -5.19 1.86
CA GLU A 111 -21.86 -4.49 3.15
C GLU A 111 -22.01 -2.97 2.99
N TYR A 112 -21.42 -2.39 1.93
CA TYR A 112 -21.25 -0.93 1.82
C TYR A 112 -21.94 -0.30 0.61
N THR A 113 -22.74 -1.07 -0.17
CA THR A 113 -23.47 -0.55 -1.32
C THR A 113 -24.91 -1.07 -1.36
N ASP A 114 -25.78 -0.37 -2.09
CA ASP A 114 -27.16 -0.80 -2.34
C ASP A 114 -27.29 -1.59 -3.65
N LEU A 115 -26.19 -2.18 -4.16
CA LEU A 115 -26.20 -2.95 -5.39
C LEU A 115 -27.00 -4.25 -5.24
N SER A 116 -27.80 -4.57 -6.25
CA SER A 116 -28.50 -5.85 -6.30
C SER A 116 -27.52 -7.02 -6.44
N PRO A 117 -27.93 -8.25 -6.09
CA PRO A 117 -27.08 -9.44 -6.24
C PRO A 117 -26.58 -9.67 -7.68
N ARG A 118 -27.33 -9.20 -8.69
CA ARG A 118 -26.90 -9.26 -10.09
C ARG A 118 -25.78 -8.25 -10.38
N GLU A 119 -25.95 -7.01 -9.96
CA GLU A 119 -24.94 -5.95 -10.13
C GLU A 119 -23.64 -6.29 -9.39
N ILE A 120 -23.75 -6.84 -8.17
CA ILE A 120 -22.56 -7.34 -7.42
C ILE A 120 -21.80 -8.39 -8.26
N ARG A 121 -22.49 -9.37 -8.86
CA ARG A 121 -21.82 -10.36 -9.72
C ARG A 121 -21.15 -9.73 -10.94
N GLU A 122 -21.75 -8.75 -11.55
CA GLU A 122 -21.18 -8.03 -12.70
C GLU A 122 -19.91 -7.26 -12.29
N VAL A 123 -19.94 -6.56 -11.14
CA VAL A 123 -18.75 -5.88 -10.57
C VAL A 123 -17.66 -6.88 -10.21
N VAL A 124 -17.99 -7.98 -9.53
CA VAL A 124 -17.04 -9.04 -9.17
C VAL A 124 -16.32 -9.59 -10.40
N ALA A 125 -17.09 -9.94 -11.46
CA ALA A 125 -16.52 -10.45 -12.69
C ALA A 125 -15.56 -9.42 -13.34
N LEU A 126 -15.94 -8.16 -13.36
CA LEU A 126 -15.08 -7.07 -13.83
C LEU A 126 -13.78 -6.96 -13.00
N LYS A 127 -13.87 -6.96 -11.66
CA LYS A 127 -12.69 -6.84 -10.79
C LYS A 127 -11.74 -8.03 -10.92
N LEU A 128 -12.27 -9.25 -11.09
CA LEU A 128 -11.45 -10.44 -11.37
C LEU A 128 -10.81 -10.37 -12.76
N ALA A 129 -11.54 -9.90 -13.76
CA ALA A 129 -10.98 -9.71 -15.10
C ALA A 129 -9.83 -8.71 -15.13
N LEU A 130 -9.97 -7.57 -14.42
CA LEU A 130 -8.92 -6.53 -14.30
C LEU A 130 -7.60 -7.09 -13.75
N VAL A 131 -7.65 -8.06 -12.85
CA VAL A 131 -6.46 -8.69 -12.29
C VAL A 131 -6.04 -9.98 -13.01
N GLY A 132 -6.63 -10.27 -14.19
CA GLY A 132 -6.35 -11.45 -14.99
C GLY A 132 -6.79 -12.77 -14.34
N LEU A 133 -7.93 -12.76 -13.66
CA LEU A 133 -8.54 -13.92 -12.99
C LEU A 133 -9.98 -14.18 -13.47
N ALA A 134 -10.33 -13.77 -14.69
CA ALA A 134 -11.61 -14.11 -15.28
C ALA A 134 -11.76 -15.65 -15.40
N GLY A 135 -12.90 -16.19 -14.99
CA GLY A 135 -13.17 -17.64 -14.95
C GLY A 135 -12.70 -18.36 -13.68
N PHE A 136 -12.17 -17.60 -12.69
CA PHE A 136 -11.76 -18.15 -11.38
C PHE A 136 -12.71 -17.77 -10.25
N GLU A 137 -13.91 -17.30 -10.57
CA GLU A 137 -14.91 -16.79 -9.64
C GLU A 137 -15.24 -17.80 -8.51
N ASP A 138 -15.42 -19.06 -8.87
CA ASP A 138 -15.85 -20.15 -7.99
C ASP A 138 -14.70 -20.89 -7.29
N PHE A 139 -13.45 -20.50 -7.54
CA PHE A 139 -12.29 -21.11 -6.89
C PHE A 139 -12.10 -20.58 -5.47
N TYR A 140 -11.65 -21.46 -4.58
CA TYR A 140 -11.24 -21.08 -3.23
C TYR A 140 -9.77 -20.64 -3.20
N PRO A 141 -9.35 -19.80 -2.23
CA PRO A 141 -7.97 -19.37 -2.11
C PRO A 141 -6.94 -20.50 -2.02
N ALA A 142 -7.33 -21.67 -1.49
CA ALA A 142 -6.46 -22.84 -1.39
C ALA A 142 -6.18 -23.54 -2.74
N GLU A 143 -7.01 -23.30 -3.74
CA GLU A 143 -6.94 -23.98 -5.06
C GLU A 143 -6.10 -23.21 -6.07
N ILE A 144 -5.62 -22.01 -5.71
CA ILE A 144 -4.89 -21.11 -6.61
C ILE A 144 -3.47 -20.82 -6.12
N SER A 145 -2.59 -20.37 -7.03
CA SER A 145 -1.20 -20.02 -6.72
C SER A 145 -1.09 -18.81 -5.77
N GLY A 146 0.09 -18.62 -5.15
CA GLY A 146 0.37 -17.46 -4.30
C GLY A 146 0.18 -16.12 -5.02
N GLY A 147 0.64 -16.03 -6.28
CA GLY A 147 0.47 -14.85 -7.12
C GLY A 147 -1.00 -14.60 -7.47
N MET A 148 -1.78 -15.64 -7.74
CA MET A 148 -3.22 -15.52 -7.97
C MET A 148 -3.95 -15.05 -6.70
N ARG A 149 -3.58 -15.56 -5.51
CA ARG A 149 -4.15 -15.08 -4.23
C ARG A 149 -3.90 -13.58 -4.02
N LYS A 150 -2.70 -13.08 -4.32
CA LYS A 150 -2.38 -11.65 -4.21
C LYS A 150 -3.21 -10.82 -5.19
N ARG A 151 -3.36 -11.26 -6.44
CA ARG A 151 -4.19 -10.58 -7.43
C ARG A 151 -5.69 -10.59 -7.05
N ALA A 152 -6.20 -11.68 -6.50
CA ALA A 152 -7.56 -11.74 -5.97
C ALA A 152 -7.75 -10.81 -4.74
N GLY A 153 -6.73 -10.75 -3.85
CA GLY A 153 -6.70 -9.79 -2.74
C GLY A 153 -6.71 -8.33 -3.24
N LEU A 154 -6.01 -8.06 -4.33
CA LEU A 154 -6.02 -6.76 -4.99
C LEU A 154 -7.40 -6.43 -5.60
N ALA A 155 -8.04 -7.40 -6.27
CA ALA A 155 -9.40 -7.24 -6.79
C ALA A 155 -10.40 -6.90 -5.65
N ARG A 156 -10.27 -7.56 -4.49
CA ARG A 156 -11.08 -7.24 -3.32
C ARG A 156 -10.77 -5.84 -2.77
N ALA A 157 -9.50 -5.46 -2.70
CA ALA A 157 -9.11 -4.12 -2.25
C ALA A 157 -9.70 -3.01 -3.14
N MET A 158 -9.91 -3.30 -4.42
CA MET A 158 -10.49 -2.38 -5.40
C MET A 158 -12.03 -2.48 -5.51
N ALA A 159 -12.70 -3.33 -4.75
CA ALA A 159 -14.13 -3.61 -4.96
C ALA A 159 -15.01 -2.36 -4.89
N LEU A 160 -14.69 -1.43 -4.02
CA LEU A 160 -15.43 -0.16 -3.80
C LEU A 160 -14.86 1.02 -4.59
N ASP A 161 -13.99 0.82 -5.59
CA ASP A 161 -13.31 1.89 -6.34
C ASP A 161 -12.66 2.94 -5.41
N PRO A 162 -11.71 2.53 -4.53
CA PRO A 162 -11.16 3.41 -3.52
C PRO A 162 -10.27 4.50 -4.14
N ASP A 163 -10.25 5.68 -3.49
CA ASP A 163 -9.33 6.77 -3.85
C ASP A 163 -7.88 6.51 -3.39
N ILE A 164 -7.71 5.67 -2.37
CA ILE A 164 -6.42 5.37 -1.77
C ILE A 164 -6.26 3.86 -1.60
N LEU A 165 -5.16 3.33 -2.13
CA LEU A 165 -4.77 1.93 -2.00
C LEU A 165 -3.55 1.79 -1.10
N PHE A 166 -3.60 0.87 -0.15
CA PHE A 166 -2.51 0.56 0.77
C PHE A 166 -2.05 -0.88 0.56
N PHE A 167 -0.76 -1.08 0.27
CA PHE A 167 -0.19 -2.39 0.00
C PHE A 167 0.93 -2.71 0.99
N ASP A 168 0.82 -3.84 1.68
CA ASP A 168 1.83 -4.34 2.61
C ASP A 168 2.61 -5.49 1.95
N GLU A 169 3.83 -5.23 1.49
CA GLU A 169 4.74 -6.18 0.84
C GLU A 169 4.05 -6.97 -0.30
N PRO A 170 3.49 -6.29 -1.31
CA PRO A 170 2.65 -6.94 -2.32
C PRO A 170 3.38 -8.00 -3.14
N SER A 171 4.66 -7.81 -3.45
CA SER A 171 5.50 -8.72 -4.24
C SER A 171 6.21 -9.80 -3.41
N ALA A 172 6.23 -9.70 -2.07
CA ALA A 172 6.96 -10.63 -1.21
C ALA A 172 6.61 -12.10 -1.46
N GLY A 173 7.63 -12.94 -1.68
CA GLY A 173 7.47 -14.37 -1.91
C GLY A 173 6.95 -14.75 -3.31
N LEU A 174 6.89 -13.81 -4.25
CA LEU A 174 6.65 -14.07 -5.66
C LEU A 174 7.98 -14.31 -6.39
N ASP A 175 7.93 -15.10 -7.48
CA ASP A 175 9.02 -15.15 -8.43
C ASP A 175 9.19 -13.80 -9.17
N PRO A 176 10.37 -13.51 -9.76
CA PRO A 176 10.63 -12.22 -10.38
C PRO A 176 9.65 -11.83 -11.50
N LEU A 177 9.16 -12.81 -12.28
CA LEU A 177 8.21 -12.56 -13.35
C LEU A 177 6.83 -12.19 -12.81
N SER A 178 6.37 -12.91 -11.78
CA SER A 178 5.10 -12.64 -11.11
C SER A 178 5.13 -11.31 -10.35
N SER A 179 6.27 -10.95 -9.74
CA SER A 179 6.48 -9.64 -9.10
C SER A 179 6.33 -8.51 -10.12
N ARG A 180 7.03 -8.61 -11.26
CA ARG A 180 6.96 -7.61 -12.32
C ARG A 180 5.55 -7.42 -12.87
N ARG A 181 4.82 -8.54 -13.11
CA ARG A 181 3.40 -8.47 -13.55
C ARG A 181 2.51 -7.78 -12.53
N LEU A 182 2.79 -7.95 -11.23
CA LEU A 182 2.05 -7.26 -10.19
C LEU A 182 2.38 -5.76 -10.16
N ASP A 183 3.65 -5.39 -10.37
CA ASP A 183 4.08 -4.00 -10.48
C ASP A 183 3.41 -3.31 -11.69
N ASP A 184 3.40 -3.96 -12.86
CA ASP A 184 2.71 -3.47 -14.06
C ASP A 184 1.21 -3.25 -13.78
N LEU A 185 0.56 -4.21 -13.10
CA LEU A 185 -0.85 -4.10 -12.72
C LEU A 185 -1.11 -2.95 -11.72
N ILE A 186 -0.22 -2.70 -10.78
CA ILE A 186 -0.32 -1.57 -9.84
C ILE A 186 -0.28 -0.24 -10.61
N LEU A 187 0.61 -0.11 -11.60
CA LEU A 187 0.69 1.08 -12.46
C LEU A 187 -0.61 1.27 -13.27
N GLU A 188 -1.12 0.19 -13.89
CA GLU A 188 -2.37 0.23 -14.66
C GLU A 188 -3.57 0.66 -13.80
N ILE A 189 -3.65 0.15 -12.57
CA ILE A 189 -4.72 0.50 -11.63
C ILE A 189 -4.61 1.97 -11.22
N ARG A 190 -3.42 2.43 -10.83
CA ARG A 190 -3.18 3.84 -10.49
C ARG A 190 -3.63 4.76 -11.64
N ASP A 191 -3.20 4.46 -12.86
CA ASP A 191 -3.49 5.28 -14.03
C ASP A 191 -4.97 5.24 -14.43
N SER A 192 -5.63 4.08 -14.29
CA SER A 192 -7.03 3.91 -14.66
C SER A 192 -8.00 4.51 -13.66
N LEU A 193 -7.71 4.40 -12.36
CA LEU A 193 -8.57 4.89 -11.28
C LEU A 193 -8.18 6.30 -10.82
N GLY A 194 -6.98 6.80 -11.15
CA GLY A 194 -6.43 8.01 -10.55
C GLY A 194 -6.19 7.87 -9.05
N ALA A 195 -6.09 6.64 -8.54
CA ALA A 195 -5.93 6.35 -7.12
C ALA A 195 -4.53 6.71 -6.63
N THR A 196 -4.45 7.17 -5.39
CA THR A 196 -3.18 7.31 -4.66
C THR A 196 -2.81 5.95 -4.08
N VAL A 197 -1.56 5.52 -4.26
CA VAL A 197 -1.11 4.20 -3.81
C VAL A 197 0.02 4.35 -2.78
N VAL A 198 -0.11 3.71 -1.64
CA VAL A 198 0.93 3.66 -0.60
C VAL A 198 1.44 2.22 -0.49
N VAL A 199 2.71 2.00 -0.76
CA VAL A 199 3.31 0.67 -0.80
C VAL A 199 4.39 0.53 0.26
N VAL A 200 4.24 -0.41 1.16
CA VAL A 200 5.32 -0.88 2.02
C VAL A 200 6.07 -1.97 1.27
N THR A 201 7.34 -1.76 0.98
CA THR A 201 8.20 -2.80 0.38
C THR A 201 9.68 -2.57 0.67
N HIS A 202 10.46 -3.65 0.58
CA HIS A 202 11.91 -3.63 0.59
C HIS A 202 12.50 -4.18 -0.72
N GLU A 203 11.65 -4.53 -1.69
CA GLU A 203 12.03 -5.05 -3.00
C GLU A 203 12.50 -3.90 -3.90
N LEU A 204 13.81 -3.80 -4.14
CA LEU A 204 14.39 -2.68 -4.92
C LEU A 204 13.83 -2.58 -6.34
N ALA A 205 13.59 -3.73 -6.99
CA ALA A 205 13.02 -3.76 -8.33
C ALA A 205 11.67 -3.03 -8.38
N SER A 206 10.77 -3.33 -7.45
CA SER A 206 9.47 -2.66 -7.33
C SER A 206 9.62 -1.18 -6.95
N ILE A 207 10.48 -0.86 -5.96
CA ILE A 207 10.74 0.53 -5.55
C ILE A 207 11.08 1.41 -6.74
N PHE A 208 12.01 0.95 -7.62
CA PHE A 208 12.46 1.71 -8.77
C PHE A 208 11.51 1.66 -9.98
N THR A 209 10.65 0.63 -10.06
CA THR A 209 9.71 0.48 -11.16
C THR A 209 8.46 1.32 -10.95
N ILE A 210 7.88 1.27 -9.74
CA ILE A 210 6.56 1.87 -9.50
C ILE A 210 6.60 3.13 -8.63
N GLY A 211 7.66 3.35 -7.81
CA GLY A 211 7.70 4.46 -6.85
C GLY A 211 7.93 5.82 -7.51
N ASP A 212 7.01 6.75 -7.31
CA ASP A 212 7.16 8.16 -7.67
C ASP A 212 7.95 8.91 -6.59
N SER A 213 7.64 8.65 -5.33
CA SER A 213 8.37 9.14 -4.16
C SER A 213 8.27 8.16 -2.99
N GLY A 214 8.89 8.47 -1.88
CA GLY A 214 8.80 7.63 -0.69
C GLY A 214 9.50 8.21 0.52
N VAL A 215 9.29 7.58 1.68
CA VAL A 215 9.93 7.89 2.94
C VAL A 215 10.87 6.74 3.35
N PHE A 216 12.07 7.10 3.80
CA PHE A 216 13.02 6.15 4.37
C PHE A 216 12.98 6.23 5.89
N LEU A 217 12.53 5.13 6.54
CA LEU A 217 12.49 4.98 8.00
C LEU A 217 13.78 4.33 8.52
N ASP A 218 14.37 4.90 9.56
CA ASP A 218 15.57 4.35 10.19
C ASP A 218 15.25 3.74 11.57
N PRO A 219 15.66 2.49 11.85
CA PRO A 219 15.40 1.84 13.13
C PRO A 219 16.30 2.37 14.27
N GLU A 220 17.46 2.97 13.96
CA GLU A 220 18.42 3.44 14.97
C GLU A 220 18.02 4.82 15.51
N THR A 221 17.80 5.78 14.60
CA THR A 221 17.35 7.13 14.99
C THR A 221 15.87 7.17 15.32
N LYS A 222 15.12 6.12 14.95
CA LYS A 222 13.66 6.01 15.13
C LYS A 222 12.90 7.18 14.53
N THR A 223 13.35 7.65 13.37
CA THR A 223 12.68 8.71 12.61
C THR A 223 12.89 8.50 11.10
N MET A 224 12.32 9.36 10.29
CA MET A 224 12.58 9.37 8.85
C MET A 224 13.92 10.08 8.57
N LEU A 225 14.72 9.53 7.66
CA LEU A 225 15.97 10.15 7.21
C LEU A 225 15.79 11.01 5.96
N ALA A 226 14.87 10.64 5.10
CA ALA A 226 14.57 11.41 3.88
C ALA A 226 13.19 11.09 3.34
N VAL A 227 12.67 12.04 2.55
CA VAL A 227 11.48 11.90 1.69
C VAL A 227 11.87 12.35 0.28
N GLY A 228 11.46 11.61 -0.75
CA GLY A 228 11.70 11.98 -2.14
C GLY A 228 11.67 10.80 -3.10
N ASP A 229 11.95 11.09 -4.40
CA ASP A 229 12.06 10.08 -5.45
C ASP A 229 13.17 9.07 -5.12
N PRO A 230 12.90 7.76 -5.10
CA PRO A 230 13.88 6.73 -4.76
C PRO A 230 15.15 6.75 -5.65
N LYS A 231 15.02 7.08 -6.93
CA LYS A 231 16.16 7.18 -7.86
C LYS A 231 17.05 8.35 -7.49
N THR A 232 16.45 9.50 -7.21
CA THR A 232 17.17 10.68 -6.74
C THR A 232 17.84 10.42 -5.38
N LEU A 233 17.14 9.80 -4.44
CA LEU A 233 17.67 9.45 -3.13
C LEU A 233 18.86 8.47 -3.23
N ARG A 234 18.80 7.48 -4.14
CA ARG A 234 19.92 6.56 -4.42
C ARG A 234 21.18 7.30 -4.84
N ASP A 235 21.04 8.29 -5.70
CA ASP A 235 22.16 8.95 -6.36
C ASP A 235 22.71 10.13 -5.56
N THR A 236 21.85 10.89 -4.90
CA THR A 236 22.19 12.20 -4.32
C THR A 236 22.00 12.32 -2.80
N SER A 237 21.38 11.35 -2.13
CA SER A 237 21.15 11.46 -0.69
C SER A 237 22.47 11.67 0.07
N PRO A 238 22.55 12.63 1.01
CA PRO A 238 23.72 12.78 1.88
C PRO A 238 23.86 11.58 2.86
N GLU A 239 22.75 10.89 3.15
CA GLU A 239 22.69 9.80 4.11
C GLU A 239 23.27 8.49 3.57
N PRO A 240 24.42 7.98 4.10
CA PRO A 240 25.04 6.76 3.60
C PRO A 240 24.12 5.52 3.72
N LYS A 241 23.28 5.44 4.75
CA LYS A 241 22.34 4.34 4.97
C LYS A 241 21.34 4.22 3.82
N ILE A 242 20.82 5.34 3.33
CA ILE A 242 19.88 5.37 2.20
C ILE A 242 20.56 4.87 0.94
N ARG A 243 21.75 5.41 0.60
CA ARG A 243 22.49 4.98 -0.57
C ARG A 243 22.85 3.49 -0.51
N SER A 244 23.34 3.02 0.64
CA SER A 244 23.65 1.60 0.84
C SER A 244 22.42 0.71 0.68
N PHE A 245 21.25 1.13 1.19
CA PHE A 245 20.00 0.38 1.04
C PHE A 245 19.58 0.32 -0.43
N LEU A 246 19.53 1.46 -1.11
CA LEU A 246 19.02 1.56 -2.48
C LEU A 246 20.01 1.02 -3.55
N ARG A 247 21.29 0.78 -3.21
CA ARG A 247 22.31 0.20 -4.11
C ARG A 247 22.60 -1.28 -3.87
N ARG A 248 21.89 -1.97 -2.96
CA ARG A 248 22.13 -3.40 -2.66
C ARG A 248 22.11 -4.31 -3.90
N GLY A 249 21.27 -3.99 -4.90
CA GLY A 249 21.21 -4.74 -6.15
C GLY A 249 22.40 -4.53 -7.10
N GLU A 250 23.18 -3.44 -6.94
CA GLU A 250 24.32 -3.14 -7.81
C GLU A 250 25.58 -3.90 -7.40
N ALA A 251 25.71 -4.29 -6.13
CA ALA A 251 26.87 -5.02 -5.61
C ALA A 251 26.92 -6.49 -6.09
N GLU A 252 25.78 -7.09 -6.43
CA GLU A 252 25.72 -8.49 -6.92
C GLU A 252 26.10 -8.62 -8.40
N THR A 253 26.02 -7.54 -9.19
CA THR A 253 26.33 -7.57 -10.63
C THR A 253 27.83 -7.42 -10.92
N THR A 254 28.65 -6.96 -9.97
CA THR A 254 30.07 -6.68 -10.18
C THR A 254 30.97 -7.88 -9.85
N THR A 255 30.44 -8.97 -9.30
CA THR A 255 31.24 -10.15 -8.88
C THR A 255 31.16 -11.32 -9.89
N ALA A 256 30.50 -11.16 -11.04
CA ALA A 256 30.36 -12.17 -12.09
C ALA A 256 30.99 -11.72 -13.41
N ALA A 257 32.24 -11.29 -13.38
CA ALA A 257 33.07 -11.04 -14.57
C ALA A 257 34.47 -11.64 -14.37
#